data_ca90045ebe1920cf77498224b623ef55
#
_entry.id   ca90045ebe1920cf77498224b623ef55
#
_cell.length_a   1.000
_cell.length_b   1.000
_cell.length_c   1.000
_cell.angle_alpha   90.00
_cell.angle_beta   90.00
_cell.angle_gamma   90.00
#
_symmetry.space_group_name_H-M   'P 1'
#
loop_
_entity.id
_entity.type
_entity.pdbx_description
1 polymer ?
#
loop_
_entity_poly.entity_id
_entity_poly.type
_entity_poly.pdbx_seq_one_letter_code
_entity_poly.pdbx_strand_id
1 'polypeptide(L)'
;DMAAVNVQNRVSKATGQLPAEVTQVGVTTSKRQTSILQMFSLYSPDDSYDEKFLSNYISINLKPSILRIQGVGDMMIMGGDYSMRIWMKPDVMAQYKLIPSDVTAVLAEQNIESATGSFGENSDETYQYTMKYTGRLITPEEFGDIVIRSTEDGEVLKLKDIADIELGKDSYAYKGCLLYTSPSPRDS
;
A
#
# COMPACT_ATOMS: atom_id res chain seq x y z
N ASP A 1 -29.24 -3.32 6.80
CA ASP A 1 -28.09 -4.22 7.02
C ASP A 1 -28.25 -5.56 6.28
N MET A 2 -29.42 -6.17 6.24
CA MET A 2 -29.68 -7.42 5.51
C MET A 2 -29.33 -7.36 4.02
N ALA A 3 -29.56 -6.23 3.36
CA ALA A 3 -29.25 -6.08 1.94
C ALA A 3 -27.74 -6.18 1.66
N ALA A 4 -26.89 -5.55 2.48
CA ALA A 4 -25.44 -5.63 2.35
C ALA A 4 -24.93 -7.07 2.57
N VAL A 5 -25.48 -7.77 3.56
CA VAL A 5 -25.14 -9.17 3.84
C VAL A 5 -25.54 -10.07 2.66
N ASN A 6 -26.72 -9.87 2.09
CA ASN A 6 -27.16 -10.63 0.94
C ASN A 6 -26.27 -10.38 -0.29
N VAL A 7 -25.87 -9.14 -0.54
CA VAL A 7 -24.95 -8.80 -1.62
C VAL A 7 -23.58 -9.45 -1.37
N GLN A 8 -23.04 -9.33 -0.16
CA GLN A 8 -21.76 -9.95 0.21
C GLN A 8 -21.79 -11.47 -0.01
N ASN A 9 -22.85 -12.14 0.41
CA ASN A 9 -22.99 -13.59 0.22
C ASN A 9 -23.03 -13.98 -1.27
N ARG A 10 -23.70 -13.19 -2.10
CA ARG A 10 -23.75 -13.43 -3.56
C ARG A 10 -22.39 -13.16 -4.22
N VAL A 11 -21.71 -12.09 -3.83
CA VAL A 11 -20.36 -11.77 -4.31
C VAL A 11 -19.38 -12.88 -3.91
N SER A 12 -19.41 -13.36 -2.67
CA SER A 12 -18.55 -14.46 -2.22
C SER A 12 -18.77 -15.76 -3.04
N LYS A 13 -20.00 -16.05 -3.40
CA LYS A 13 -20.29 -17.21 -4.27
C LYS A 13 -19.76 -17.02 -5.70
N ALA A 14 -19.76 -15.80 -6.19
CA ALA A 14 -19.28 -15.47 -7.55
C ALA A 14 -17.75 -15.32 -7.62
N THR A 15 -17.06 -15.16 -6.49
CA THR A 15 -15.61 -14.90 -6.46
C THR A 15 -14.79 -15.97 -7.21
N GLY A 16 -15.19 -17.23 -7.13
CA GLY A 16 -14.52 -18.32 -7.85
C GLY A 16 -14.66 -18.28 -9.38
N GLN A 17 -15.54 -17.42 -9.91
CA GLN A 17 -15.75 -17.23 -11.35
C GLN A 17 -15.08 -15.95 -11.88
N LEU A 18 -14.46 -15.16 -10.99
CA LEU A 18 -13.79 -13.93 -11.35
C LEU A 18 -12.35 -14.20 -11.83
N PRO A 19 -11.82 -13.36 -12.73
CA PRO A 19 -10.41 -13.41 -13.13
C PRO A 19 -9.46 -13.31 -11.92
N ALA A 20 -8.27 -13.90 -12.07
CA ALA A 20 -7.27 -13.94 -11.00
C ALA A 20 -6.86 -12.53 -10.54
N GLU A 21 -6.77 -11.58 -11.45
CA GLU A 21 -6.42 -10.18 -11.17
C GLU A 21 -7.43 -9.51 -10.24
N VAL A 22 -8.72 -9.81 -10.40
CA VAL A 22 -9.79 -9.28 -9.53
C VAL A 22 -9.76 -9.93 -8.15
N THR A 23 -9.50 -11.23 -8.09
CA THR A 23 -9.43 -11.97 -6.83
C THR A 23 -8.20 -11.60 -6.00
N GLN A 24 -7.08 -11.26 -6.64
CA GLN A 24 -5.86 -10.78 -5.97
C GLN A 24 -6.07 -9.41 -5.29
N VAL A 25 -6.78 -8.50 -5.93
CA VAL A 25 -7.13 -7.19 -5.35
C VAL A 25 -8.18 -7.35 -4.25
N GLY A 26 -9.03 -8.38 -4.37
CA GLY A 26 -10.16 -8.62 -3.48
C GLY A 26 -11.42 -7.86 -3.90
N VAL A 27 -12.58 -8.42 -3.56
CA VAL A 27 -13.89 -7.79 -3.82
C VAL A 27 -14.54 -7.43 -2.51
N THR A 28 -14.73 -6.14 -2.29
CA THR A 28 -15.37 -5.63 -1.07
C THR A 28 -16.77 -5.11 -1.39
N THR A 29 -17.69 -5.34 -0.47
CA THR A 29 -19.06 -4.81 -0.53
C THR A 29 -19.22 -3.79 0.57
N SER A 30 -19.50 -2.53 0.19
CA SER A 30 -19.74 -1.46 1.16
C SER A 30 -21.07 -0.76 0.87
N LYS A 31 -21.70 -0.28 1.94
CA LYS A 31 -22.84 0.65 1.80
C LYS A 31 -22.28 2.01 1.41
N ARG A 32 -22.83 2.60 0.38
CA ARG A 32 -22.47 3.96 -0.03
C ARG A 32 -23.71 4.80 -0.21
N GLN A 33 -23.72 5.96 0.40
CA GLN A 33 -24.70 6.99 0.14
C GLN A 33 -24.08 8.02 -0.79
N THR A 34 -24.83 8.45 -1.81
CA THR A 34 -24.32 9.36 -2.85
C THR A 34 -24.31 10.83 -2.43
N SER A 35 -25.02 11.18 -1.35
CA SER A 35 -25.04 12.55 -0.83
C SER A 35 -23.90 12.79 0.15
N ILE A 36 -23.13 13.84 -0.11
CA ILE A 36 -22.07 14.30 0.81
C ILE A 36 -22.73 15.11 1.91
N LEU A 37 -22.56 14.66 3.16
CA LEU A 37 -23.09 15.35 4.33
C LEU A 37 -22.24 16.57 4.68
N GLN A 38 -20.91 16.39 4.71
CA GLN A 38 -19.97 17.44 5.08
C GLN A 38 -18.60 17.17 4.46
N MET A 39 -17.90 18.24 4.10
CA MET A 39 -16.48 18.21 3.76
C MET A 39 -15.71 19.05 4.79
N PHE A 40 -14.56 18.57 5.21
CA PHE A 40 -13.65 19.31 6.07
C PHE A 40 -12.21 19.11 5.63
N SER A 41 -11.38 20.11 5.88
CA SER A 41 -9.96 20.07 5.58
C SER A 41 -9.16 20.11 6.86
N LEU A 42 -8.17 19.25 6.96
CA LEU A 42 -7.17 19.29 8.02
C LEU A 42 -5.93 19.99 7.48
N TYR A 43 -5.41 20.95 8.21
CA TYR A 43 -4.21 21.69 7.84
C TYR A 43 -3.31 21.93 9.07
N SER A 44 -2.03 22.13 8.83
CA SER A 44 -1.06 22.55 9.85
C SER A 44 -0.86 24.06 9.75
N PRO A 45 -1.19 24.85 10.79
CA PRO A 45 -1.03 26.32 10.73
C PRO A 45 0.43 26.75 10.58
N ASP A 46 1.35 25.97 11.10
CA ASP A 46 2.78 26.29 11.20
C ASP A 46 3.63 25.53 10.18
N ASP A 47 2.99 24.86 9.20
CA ASP A 47 3.64 23.96 8.24
C ASP A 47 4.57 22.90 8.90
N SER A 48 4.36 22.63 10.18
CA SER A 48 5.15 21.64 10.94
C SER A 48 4.87 20.20 10.51
N TYR A 49 3.72 19.96 9.91
CA TYR A 49 3.31 18.66 9.38
C TYR A 49 3.02 18.77 7.88
N ASP A 50 3.65 17.91 7.12
CA ASP A 50 3.41 17.85 5.69
C ASP A 50 2.05 17.19 5.35
N GLU A 51 1.63 17.34 4.11
CA GLU A 51 0.37 16.81 3.61
C GLU A 51 0.31 15.27 3.71
N LYS A 52 1.46 14.59 3.57
CA LYS A 52 1.52 13.12 3.67
C LYS A 52 1.22 12.67 5.09
N PHE A 53 1.83 13.34 6.09
CA PHE A 53 1.58 13.06 7.50
C PHE A 53 0.12 13.29 7.86
N LEU A 54 -0.45 14.44 7.43
CA LEU A 54 -1.85 14.78 7.73
C LEU A 54 -2.81 13.76 7.11
N SER A 55 -2.58 13.33 5.89
CA SER A 55 -3.39 12.31 5.21
C SER A 55 -3.35 10.97 5.96
N ASN A 56 -2.16 10.52 6.33
CA ASN A 56 -1.97 9.31 7.13
C ASN A 56 -2.61 9.42 8.51
N TYR A 57 -2.49 10.58 9.17
CA TYR A 57 -3.13 10.83 10.45
C TYR A 57 -4.66 10.73 10.36
N ILE A 58 -5.26 11.27 9.28
CA ILE A 58 -6.69 11.14 9.03
C ILE A 58 -7.07 9.67 8.85
N SER A 59 -6.31 8.92 8.05
CA SER A 59 -6.57 7.50 7.77
C SER A 59 -6.55 6.64 9.02
N ILE A 60 -5.56 6.84 9.88
CA ILE A 60 -5.33 5.98 11.05
C ILE A 60 -6.19 6.39 12.24
N ASN A 61 -6.29 7.71 12.50
CA ASN A 61 -6.89 8.19 13.76
C ASN A 61 -8.31 8.72 13.58
N LEU A 62 -8.54 9.55 12.57
CA LEU A 62 -9.83 10.24 12.42
C LEU A 62 -10.87 9.37 11.73
N LYS A 63 -10.52 8.69 10.64
CA LYS A 63 -11.47 7.87 9.88
C LYS A 63 -12.15 6.81 10.74
N PRO A 64 -11.45 5.99 11.55
CA PRO A 64 -12.11 4.99 12.38
C PRO A 64 -13.02 5.62 13.45
N SER A 65 -12.65 6.78 13.98
CA SER A 65 -13.44 7.50 14.99
C SER A 65 -14.71 8.08 14.40
N ILE A 66 -14.64 8.67 13.21
CA ILE A 66 -15.78 9.25 12.50
C ILE A 66 -16.76 8.16 12.04
N LEU A 67 -16.26 7.03 11.52
CA LEU A 67 -17.09 5.91 11.06
C LEU A 67 -17.87 5.23 12.21
N ARG A 68 -17.47 5.43 13.46
CA ARG A 68 -18.21 4.94 14.64
C ARG A 68 -19.38 5.84 15.03
N ILE A 69 -19.47 7.05 14.52
CA ILE A 69 -20.55 7.97 14.82
C ILE A 69 -21.83 7.46 14.15
N GLN A 70 -22.90 7.36 14.93
CA GLN A 70 -24.19 6.91 14.40
C GLN A 70 -24.70 7.89 13.34
N GLY A 71 -25.08 7.38 12.18
CA GLY A 71 -25.54 8.16 11.04
C GLY A 71 -24.47 8.44 9.97
N VAL A 72 -23.20 8.18 10.26
CA VAL A 72 -22.13 8.24 9.26
C VAL A 72 -22.07 6.91 8.51
N GLY A 73 -22.25 6.95 7.19
CA GLY A 73 -22.24 5.77 6.34
C GLY A 73 -20.86 5.43 5.78
N ASP A 74 -20.10 6.45 5.37
CA ASP A 74 -18.76 6.30 4.81
C ASP A 74 -17.99 7.60 4.94
N MET A 75 -16.65 7.53 4.85
CA MET A 75 -15.73 8.65 4.82
C MET A 75 -14.69 8.47 3.73
N MET A 76 -14.70 9.38 2.77
CA MET A 76 -13.71 9.44 1.71
C MET A 76 -12.61 10.43 2.07
N ILE A 77 -11.37 10.00 1.96
CA ILE A 77 -10.18 10.84 2.15
C ILE A 77 -9.69 11.27 0.76
N MET A 78 -9.61 12.58 0.54
CA MET A 78 -9.00 13.15 -0.66
C MET A 78 -7.53 13.45 -0.37
N GLY A 79 -6.71 12.44 -0.32
CA GLY A 79 -5.27 12.49 -0.08
C GLY A 79 -4.69 11.13 -0.37
N GLY A 80 -3.38 11.05 -0.53
CA GLY A 80 -2.68 9.79 -0.73
C GLY A 80 -2.17 9.25 0.59
N ASP A 81 -2.33 7.96 0.82
CA ASP A 81 -1.66 7.25 1.91
C ASP A 81 -0.17 7.10 1.59
N TYR A 82 0.65 6.80 2.59
CA TYR A 82 2.05 6.48 2.36
C TYR A 82 2.19 5.26 1.47
N SER A 83 3.05 5.36 0.48
CA SER A 83 3.38 4.27 -0.43
C SER A 83 4.85 4.30 -0.80
N MET A 84 5.48 3.14 -0.89
CA MET A 84 6.82 3.03 -1.42
C MET A 84 6.77 3.20 -2.94
N ARG A 85 7.44 4.23 -3.44
CA ARG A 85 7.58 4.53 -4.87
C ARG A 85 8.89 4.01 -5.39
N ILE A 86 8.81 3.23 -6.44
CA ILE A 86 9.96 2.63 -7.12
C ILE A 86 9.97 3.14 -8.56
N TRP A 87 10.86 4.09 -8.83
CA TRP A 87 11.05 4.70 -10.14
C TRP A 87 12.10 3.92 -10.91
N MET A 88 11.64 3.00 -11.75
CA MET A 88 12.52 2.16 -12.54
C MET A 88 13.23 2.96 -13.62
N LYS A 89 14.52 2.67 -13.86
CA LYS A 89 15.38 3.28 -14.90
C LYS A 89 15.39 2.38 -16.14
N PRO A 90 14.62 2.67 -17.20
CA PRO A 90 14.48 1.78 -18.36
C PRO A 90 15.81 1.48 -19.05
N ASP A 91 16.69 2.49 -19.15
CA ASP A 91 17.98 2.36 -19.82
C ASP A 91 18.88 1.35 -19.10
N VAL A 92 18.90 1.40 -17.76
CA VAL A 92 19.67 0.48 -16.93
C VAL A 92 19.06 -0.91 -16.98
N MET A 93 17.74 -1.01 -16.89
CA MET A 93 17.03 -2.30 -17.00
C MET A 93 17.30 -2.98 -18.34
N ALA A 94 17.36 -2.21 -19.45
CA ALA A 94 17.66 -2.74 -20.77
C ALA A 94 19.07 -3.35 -20.84
N GLN A 95 20.06 -2.73 -20.17
CA GLN A 95 21.44 -3.26 -20.10
C GLN A 95 21.48 -4.64 -19.43
N TYR A 96 20.68 -4.83 -18.38
CA TYR A 96 20.57 -6.11 -17.66
C TYR A 96 19.51 -7.04 -18.25
N LYS A 97 18.86 -6.69 -19.36
CA LYS A 97 17.77 -7.45 -20.01
C LYS A 97 16.65 -7.78 -19.02
N LEU A 98 16.25 -6.81 -18.20
CA LEU A 98 15.17 -6.91 -17.24
C LEU A 98 13.91 -6.26 -17.80
N ILE A 99 12.76 -6.84 -17.51
CA ILE A 99 11.46 -6.25 -17.76
C ILE A 99 10.76 -5.91 -16.42
N PRO A 100 9.83 -4.96 -16.39
CA PRO A 100 9.15 -4.56 -15.15
C PRO A 100 8.49 -5.70 -14.40
N SER A 101 7.99 -6.73 -15.10
CA SER A 101 7.40 -7.91 -14.48
C SER A 101 8.39 -8.74 -13.66
N ASP A 102 9.67 -8.77 -14.05
CA ASP A 102 10.70 -9.49 -13.28
C ASP A 102 10.89 -8.81 -11.93
N VAL A 103 10.94 -7.48 -11.92
CA VAL A 103 11.07 -6.68 -10.69
C VAL A 103 9.85 -6.87 -9.79
N THR A 104 8.64 -6.82 -10.36
CA THR A 104 7.41 -7.04 -9.55
C THR A 104 7.32 -8.44 -8.99
N ALA A 105 7.77 -9.47 -9.71
CA ALA A 105 7.80 -10.84 -9.22
C ALA A 105 8.75 -10.98 -8.02
N VAL A 106 9.96 -10.44 -8.11
CA VAL A 106 10.94 -10.46 -7.02
C VAL A 106 10.45 -9.67 -5.81
N LEU A 107 9.83 -8.50 -6.01
CA LEU A 107 9.22 -7.73 -4.93
C LEU A 107 8.11 -8.50 -4.22
N ALA A 108 7.25 -9.19 -4.97
CA ALA A 108 6.19 -10.03 -4.41
C ALA A 108 6.75 -11.20 -3.61
N GLU A 109 7.89 -11.77 -4.02
CA GLU A 109 8.55 -12.88 -3.35
C GLU A 109 9.28 -12.45 -2.07
N GLN A 110 10.00 -11.32 -2.11
CA GLN A 110 10.85 -10.89 -0.98
C GLN A 110 10.16 -9.98 0.02
N ASN A 111 9.03 -9.37 -0.32
CA ASN A 111 8.26 -8.50 0.56
C ASN A 111 6.99 -9.19 1.08
N ILE A 112 7.14 -10.39 1.61
CA ILE A 112 6.04 -11.19 2.17
C ILE A 112 6.06 -11.12 3.68
N GLU A 113 4.89 -11.07 4.30
CA GLU A 113 4.71 -11.31 5.72
C GLU A 113 4.33 -12.79 5.92
N SER A 114 5.24 -13.55 6.51
CA SER A 114 5.05 -14.98 6.74
C SER A 114 5.18 -15.31 8.22
N ALA A 115 4.29 -16.17 8.71
CA ALA A 115 4.43 -16.76 10.04
C ALA A 115 5.48 -17.87 9.96
N THR A 116 6.63 -17.65 10.61
CA THR A 116 7.80 -18.54 10.50
C THR A 116 7.75 -19.77 11.39
N GLY A 117 6.75 -19.87 12.29
CA GLY A 117 6.66 -20.98 13.22
C GLY A 117 7.75 -21.00 14.29
N SER A 118 7.91 -22.13 14.95
CA SER A 118 8.93 -22.35 15.98
C SER A 118 9.68 -23.67 15.74
N PHE A 119 10.97 -23.68 16.06
CA PHE A 119 11.77 -24.89 16.09
C PHE A 119 11.55 -25.60 17.41
N GLY A 120 11.39 -26.95 17.41
CA GLY A 120 11.28 -27.78 18.60
C GLY A 120 9.86 -28.02 19.09
N GLU A 121 8.82 -27.60 18.35
CA GLU A 121 7.42 -27.76 18.75
C GLU A 121 7.00 -29.25 18.92
N ASN A 122 7.66 -30.18 18.21
CA ASN A 122 7.38 -31.62 18.26
C ASN A 122 8.64 -32.43 18.62
N SER A 123 9.62 -31.86 19.32
CA SER A 123 10.81 -32.56 19.79
C SER A 123 10.71 -32.85 21.28
N ASP A 124 11.37 -33.92 21.73
CA ASP A 124 11.54 -34.26 23.16
C ASP A 124 12.45 -33.26 23.90
N GLU A 125 12.92 -32.20 23.22
CA GLU A 125 13.80 -31.19 23.79
C GLU A 125 13.00 -30.15 24.59
N THR A 126 13.58 -29.73 25.71
CA THR A 126 12.96 -28.81 26.67
C THR A 126 12.85 -27.35 26.15
N TYR A 127 13.54 -27.02 25.05
CA TYR A 127 13.65 -25.66 24.54
C TYR A 127 12.98 -25.52 23.18
N GLN A 128 12.08 -24.51 23.08
CA GLN A 128 11.46 -24.10 21.87
C GLN A 128 12.04 -22.74 21.42
N TYR A 129 12.51 -22.66 20.18
CA TYR A 129 13.02 -21.43 19.60
C TYR A 129 12.02 -20.85 18.62
N THR A 130 11.46 -19.68 18.94
CA THR A 130 10.60 -18.95 18.01
C THR A 130 11.46 -18.25 16.98
N MET A 131 11.24 -18.55 15.70
CA MET A 131 11.89 -17.82 14.62
C MET A 131 11.23 -16.45 14.48
N LYS A 132 12.03 -15.39 14.48
CA LYS A 132 11.57 -14.04 14.12
C LYS A 132 11.96 -13.77 12.68
N TYR A 133 10.99 -13.39 11.90
CA TYR A 133 11.17 -12.88 10.56
C TYR A 133 11.02 -11.35 10.58
N THR A 134 11.79 -10.65 9.76
CA THR A 134 11.83 -9.18 9.74
C THR A 134 10.51 -8.57 9.25
N GLY A 135 9.64 -9.37 8.61
CA GLY A 135 8.36 -8.92 8.12
C GLY A 135 8.47 -8.14 6.80
N ARG A 136 7.47 -7.30 6.56
CA ARG A 136 7.49 -6.41 5.39
C ARG A 136 8.57 -5.35 5.54
N LEU A 137 9.20 -5.03 4.43
CA LEU A 137 10.16 -3.94 4.33
C LEU A 137 9.44 -2.59 4.52
N ILE A 138 10.06 -1.67 5.25
CA ILE A 138 9.44 -0.41 5.65
C ILE A 138 10.20 0.79 5.08
N THR A 139 11.53 0.69 4.98
CA THR A 139 12.38 1.82 4.57
C THR A 139 12.81 1.73 3.12
N PRO A 140 13.06 2.87 2.44
CA PRO A 140 13.60 2.88 1.09
C PRO A 140 14.91 2.13 0.96
N GLU A 141 15.75 2.16 2.01
CA GLU A 141 17.04 1.46 2.07
C GLU A 141 16.85 -0.06 2.05
N GLU A 142 15.92 -0.57 2.84
CA GLU A 142 15.59 -2.00 2.86
C GLU A 142 15.07 -2.47 1.51
N PHE A 143 14.20 -1.68 0.87
CA PHE A 143 13.74 -1.96 -0.50
C PHE A 143 14.89 -1.92 -1.49
N GLY A 144 15.81 -0.96 -1.34
CA GLY A 144 16.99 -0.83 -2.19
C GLY A 144 17.92 -2.03 -2.15
N ASP A 145 17.97 -2.72 -1.03
CA ASP A 145 18.83 -3.89 -0.83
C ASP A 145 18.22 -5.21 -1.33
N ILE A 146 16.99 -5.18 -1.85
CA ILE A 146 16.37 -6.34 -2.51
C ILE A 146 17.25 -6.80 -3.67
N VAL A 147 17.57 -8.09 -3.69
CA VAL A 147 18.37 -8.71 -4.74
C VAL A 147 17.46 -9.07 -5.92
N ILE A 148 17.69 -8.42 -7.06
CA ILE A 148 16.93 -8.67 -8.28
C ILE A 148 17.51 -9.85 -9.06
N ARG A 149 18.85 -9.93 -9.13
CA ARG A 149 19.55 -11.02 -9.80
C ARG A 149 20.92 -11.25 -9.17
N SER A 150 21.31 -12.50 -9.08
CA SER A 150 22.67 -12.92 -8.74
C SER A 150 23.27 -13.68 -9.92
N THR A 151 24.49 -13.37 -10.28
CA THR A 151 25.25 -14.11 -11.29
C THR A 151 26.09 -15.20 -10.65
N GLU A 152 26.49 -16.21 -11.43
CA GLU A 152 27.35 -17.30 -10.96
C GLU A 152 28.73 -16.79 -10.52
N ASP A 153 29.17 -15.67 -11.04
CA ASP A 153 30.44 -15.00 -10.69
C ASP A 153 30.35 -14.22 -9.36
N GLY A 154 29.22 -14.25 -8.68
CA GLY A 154 28.99 -13.59 -7.38
C GLY A 154 28.61 -12.12 -7.46
N GLU A 155 28.40 -11.57 -8.64
CA GLU A 155 27.84 -10.22 -8.78
C GLU A 155 26.37 -10.23 -8.39
N VAL A 156 25.97 -9.28 -7.56
CA VAL A 156 24.59 -9.11 -7.06
C VAL A 156 24.03 -7.79 -7.56
N LEU A 157 22.97 -7.86 -8.37
CA LEU A 157 22.22 -6.69 -8.82
C LEU A 157 21.10 -6.42 -7.82
N LYS A 158 21.12 -5.25 -7.21
CA LYS A 158 20.13 -4.80 -6.25
C LYS A 158 19.11 -3.86 -6.88
N LEU A 159 17.95 -3.70 -6.25
CA LEU A 159 16.89 -2.82 -6.72
C LEU A 159 17.35 -1.37 -6.83
N LYS A 160 18.18 -0.87 -5.90
CA LYS A 160 18.75 0.48 -5.92
C LYS A 160 19.63 0.78 -7.15
N ASP A 161 20.18 -0.26 -7.80
CA ASP A 161 21.03 -0.11 -8.96
C ASP A 161 20.19 0.19 -10.22
N ILE A 162 18.96 -0.28 -10.27
CA ILE A 162 18.04 -0.18 -11.40
C ILE A 162 16.85 0.77 -11.18
N ALA A 163 16.66 1.27 -9.96
CA ALA A 163 15.53 2.13 -9.60
C ALA A 163 15.91 3.16 -8.53
N ASP A 164 15.19 4.28 -8.51
CA ASP A 164 15.18 5.22 -7.40
C ASP A 164 13.97 4.91 -6.50
N ILE A 165 14.21 4.85 -5.19
CA ILE A 165 13.21 4.41 -4.22
C ILE A 165 12.95 5.53 -3.22
N GLU A 166 11.69 5.88 -3.05
CA GLU A 166 11.28 6.93 -2.10
C GLU A 166 9.96 6.60 -1.41
N LEU A 167 9.82 7.08 -0.20
CA LEU A 167 8.53 7.06 0.50
C LEU A 167 7.69 8.24 0.00
N GLY A 168 6.69 7.95 -0.80
CA GLY A 168 5.81 8.92 -1.44
C GLY A 168 4.34 8.73 -1.05
N LYS A 169 3.44 9.26 -1.87
CA LYS A 169 2.01 9.01 -1.81
C LYS A 169 1.63 7.90 -2.79
N ASP A 170 0.59 7.16 -2.48
CA ASP A 170 0.00 6.18 -3.41
C ASP A 170 -0.65 6.87 -4.61
N SER A 171 -1.18 8.09 -4.43
CA SER A 171 -1.80 8.90 -5.48
C SER A 171 -1.44 10.37 -5.34
N TYR A 172 -1.21 11.03 -6.48
CA TYR A 172 -1.01 12.48 -6.60
C TYR A 172 -2.19 13.15 -7.30
N ALA A 173 -3.32 12.45 -7.47
CA ALA A 173 -4.48 12.94 -8.22
C ALA A 173 -5.18 14.11 -7.54
N TYR A 174 -5.07 14.24 -6.22
CA TYR A 174 -5.73 15.28 -5.44
C TYR A 174 -4.74 15.98 -4.53
N LYS A 175 -4.79 17.31 -4.53
CA LYS A 175 -4.07 18.16 -3.59
C LYS A 175 -5.05 19.16 -2.99
N GLY A 176 -5.22 19.14 -1.67
CA GLY A 176 -6.02 20.12 -0.94
C GLY A 176 -5.20 21.37 -0.66
N CYS A 177 -5.80 22.56 -0.86
CA CYS A 177 -5.22 23.82 -0.44
C CYS A 177 -6.27 24.64 0.31
N LEU A 178 -5.88 25.24 1.42
CA LEU A 178 -6.80 26.03 2.27
C LEU A 178 -7.15 27.38 1.66
N LEU A 179 -6.20 28.04 1.00
CA LEU A 179 -6.29 29.43 0.55
C LEU A 179 -6.18 29.60 -0.99
N TYR A 180 -5.83 28.56 -1.72
CA TYR A 180 -5.70 28.61 -3.17
C TYR A 180 -6.69 27.63 -3.80
N THR A 181 -7.56 28.13 -4.64
CA THR A 181 -8.20 27.29 -5.65
C THR A 181 -7.10 26.78 -6.58
N SER A 182 -7.07 25.49 -6.84
CA SER A 182 -6.12 24.94 -7.83
C SER A 182 -6.18 25.76 -9.11
N PRO A 183 -5.02 26.12 -9.70
CA PRO A 183 -5.03 26.89 -10.94
C PRO A 183 -5.88 26.14 -11.96
N SER A 184 -6.82 26.89 -12.56
CA SER A 184 -7.64 26.34 -13.64
C SER A 184 -6.73 25.93 -14.80
N PRO A 185 -7.01 24.82 -15.51
CA PRO A 185 -6.29 24.47 -16.73
C PRO A 185 -6.30 25.56 -17.83
N ARG A 186 -7.04 26.66 -17.60
CA ARG A 186 -7.08 27.82 -18.48
C ARG A 186 -6.05 28.90 -18.15
N ASP A 187 -5.32 28.74 -17.03
CA ASP A 187 -4.32 29.71 -16.56
C ASP A 187 -2.88 29.29 -16.89
N SER A 188 -2.71 28.26 -17.72
CA SER A 188 -1.42 27.76 -18.22
C SER A 188 -1.31 27.89 -19.73
#